data_9f0ce9a2bc9e4674545baa26cd721905
#
_entry.id   9f0ce9a2bc9e4674545baa26cd721905
#
_cell.length_a   1.000
_cell.length_b   1.000
_cell.length_c   1.000
_cell.angle_alpha   90.00
_cell.angle_beta   90.00
_cell.angle_gamma   90.00
#
_symmetry.space_group_name_H-M   'P 1'
#
loop_
_entity.id
_entity.type
_entity.pdbx_description
1 polymer ?
#
loop_
_entity_poly.entity_id
_entity_poly.type
_entity_poly.pdbx_seq_one_letter_code
_entity_poly.pdbx_strand_id
1 'polypeptide(L)'
;RLIFEKYRLKGYFCDNVMPKLNVLNIDSANEVIRKIFLENIIEAKGIKKIESEIDQVILPTPNAVLKAAQLLSEGYLDEAGLGDLMLIDIGGATTDVYSVGWGYPSKTDVVLKGLQEPFAKRTVEGDLGMRYSAEGVLQSMSNREIYQYQKEGIDIEYEAQKRRENVEFIATNDRDIEVDAIFAKKCVSVAVSRHVGHLEMVYTPQGTIYFQTGKNLVDVGHLIGTGGIIIKSPKASEILLSACYDRNNPLELRPASPVMMIDYDYILSAMGLLSLYEPLVALRIMKKRIKVIEEGAMKTNAIA
;
A
#
# COMPACT_ATOMS: atom_id res chain seq x y z
N ARG A 1 -15.88 -16.14 27.59
CA ARG A 1 -16.40 -15.02 28.41
C ARG A 1 -16.20 -15.32 29.90
N LEU A 2 -16.68 -16.41 30.45
CA LEU A 2 -16.58 -16.77 31.89
C LEU A 2 -15.14 -16.69 32.46
N ILE A 3 -14.12 -17.08 31.69
CA ILE A 3 -12.72 -17.00 32.13
C ILE A 3 -12.29 -15.52 32.25
N PHE A 4 -12.64 -14.68 31.30
CA PHE A 4 -12.30 -13.25 31.31
C PHE A 4 -12.96 -12.54 32.49
N GLU A 5 -14.23 -12.84 32.76
CA GLU A 5 -14.96 -12.32 33.92
C GLU A 5 -14.33 -12.77 35.24
N LYS A 6 -13.99 -14.07 35.35
CA LYS A 6 -13.36 -14.64 36.56
C LYS A 6 -12.02 -13.98 36.90
N TYR A 7 -11.23 -13.66 35.87
CA TYR A 7 -9.89 -13.04 36.03
C TYR A 7 -9.90 -11.52 35.85
N ARG A 8 -11.06 -10.88 35.71
CA ARG A 8 -11.24 -9.44 35.46
C ARG A 8 -10.41 -8.92 34.29
N LEU A 9 -10.29 -9.73 33.25
CA LEU A 9 -9.59 -9.36 32.03
C LEU A 9 -10.55 -8.63 31.09
N LYS A 10 -10.09 -7.50 30.51
CA LYS A 10 -10.82 -6.82 29.43
C LYS A 10 -10.72 -7.70 28.19
N GLY A 11 -11.84 -8.14 27.66
CA GLY A 11 -11.90 -9.01 26.47
C GLY A 11 -12.87 -8.46 25.45
N TYR A 12 -12.49 -8.56 24.19
CA TYR A 12 -13.33 -8.21 23.05
C TYR A 12 -13.67 -9.49 22.29
N PHE A 13 -14.88 -9.58 21.81
CA PHE A 13 -15.40 -10.79 21.19
C PHE A 13 -16.03 -10.44 19.86
N CYS A 14 -15.72 -11.21 18.83
CA CYS A 14 -16.34 -11.16 17.52
C CYS A 14 -16.93 -12.52 17.16
N ASP A 15 -17.66 -12.58 16.05
CA ASP A 15 -18.12 -13.83 15.47
C ASP A 15 -16.96 -14.67 14.96
N ASN A 16 -17.22 -15.95 14.69
CA ASN A 16 -16.20 -16.82 14.11
C ASN A 16 -15.81 -16.32 12.71
N VAL A 17 -14.54 -15.99 12.56
CA VAL A 17 -13.99 -15.45 11.28
C VAL A 17 -13.98 -16.49 10.15
N MET A 18 -14.12 -17.79 10.48
CA MET A 18 -14.23 -18.86 9.49
C MET A 18 -15.33 -19.84 9.95
N PRO A 19 -16.61 -19.48 9.82
CA PRO A 19 -17.73 -20.31 10.28
C PRO A 19 -17.85 -21.64 9.53
N LYS A 20 -17.36 -21.69 8.29
CA LYS A 20 -17.23 -22.89 7.45
C LYS A 20 -15.88 -22.88 6.76
N LEU A 21 -15.37 -24.06 6.38
CA LEU A 21 -14.11 -24.19 5.64
C LEU A 21 -14.16 -23.32 4.36
N ASN A 22 -13.14 -22.50 4.19
CA ASN A 22 -12.99 -21.56 3.07
C ASN A 22 -14.07 -20.46 2.96
N VAL A 23 -14.86 -20.24 4.01
CA VAL A 23 -15.83 -19.13 4.07
C VAL A 23 -15.41 -18.15 5.14
N LEU A 24 -14.94 -16.97 4.73
CA LEU A 24 -14.56 -15.90 5.65
C LEU A 24 -15.78 -15.07 6.06
N ASN A 25 -15.84 -14.73 7.36
CA ASN A 25 -16.78 -13.79 7.97
C ASN A 25 -15.97 -12.84 8.86
N ILE A 26 -15.42 -11.79 8.27
CA ILE A 26 -14.47 -10.88 8.92
C ILE A 26 -15.10 -9.57 9.42
N ASP A 27 -16.34 -9.28 9.05
CA ASP A 27 -16.96 -7.97 9.31
C ASP A 27 -17.05 -7.69 10.82
N SER A 28 -17.57 -8.65 11.60
CA SER A 28 -17.65 -8.54 13.07
C SER A 28 -16.26 -8.37 13.71
N ALA A 29 -15.22 -9.04 13.20
CA ALA A 29 -13.85 -8.89 13.69
C ALA A 29 -13.30 -7.50 13.36
N ASN A 30 -13.52 -6.99 12.15
CA ASN A 30 -13.10 -5.65 11.72
C ASN A 30 -13.76 -4.56 12.58
N GLU A 31 -15.06 -4.69 12.89
CA GLU A 31 -15.75 -3.74 13.77
C GLU A 31 -15.15 -3.73 15.18
N VAL A 32 -14.87 -4.91 15.73
CA VAL A 32 -14.27 -5.02 17.07
C VAL A 32 -12.85 -4.46 17.09
N ILE A 33 -12.02 -4.77 16.09
CA ILE A 33 -10.66 -4.22 15.96
C ILE A 33 -10.71 -2.69 15.84
N ARG A 34 -11.62 -2.16 15.02
CA ARG A 34 -11.84 -0.71 14.90
C ARG A 34 -12.21 -0.07 16.23
N LYS A 35 -13.12 -0.71 16.99
CA LYS A 35 -13.51 -0.23 18.31
C LYS A 35 -12.33 -0.16 19.27
N ILE A 36 -11.52 -1.23 19.35
CA ILE A 36 -10.32 -1.29 20.19
C ILE A 36 -9.34 -0.18 19.81
N PHE A 37 -9.12 0.01 18.52
CA PHE A 37 -8.22 1.03 18.00
C PHE A 37 -8.68 2.44 18.39
N LEU A 38 -9.97 2.75 18.19
CA LEU A 38 -10.54 4.05 18.54
C LEU A 38 -10.47 4.30 20.06
N GLU A 39 -10.85 3.34 20.91
CA GLU A 39 -10.76 3.45 22.35
C GLU A 39 -9.33 3.81 22.81
N ASN A 40 -8.32 3.13 22.26
CA ASN A 40 -6.92 3.38 22.64
C ASN A 40 -6.37 4.72 22.11
N ILE A 41 -6.73 5.13 20.90
CA ILE A 41 -6.28 6.42 20.34
C ILE A 41 -6.96 7.60 21.04
N ILE A 42 -8.25 7.51 21.32
CA ILE A 42 -9.00 8.56 22.00
C ILE A 42 -8.43 8.77 23.40
N GLU A 43 -8.07 7.69 24.11
CA GLU A 43 -7.43 7.80 25.43
C GLU A 43 -6.03 8.39 25.36
N ALA A 44 -5.22 7.98 24.39
CA ALA A 44 -3.79 8.37 24.31
C ALA A 44 -3.55 9.83 23.88
N LYS A 45 -4.45 10.41 23.06
CA LYS A 45 -4.23 11.74 22.45
C LYS A 45 -5.12 12.86 23.00
N GLY A 46 -5.90 12.63 24.06
CA GLY A 46 -6.81 13.65 24.61
C GLY A 46 -7.93 14.08 23.65
N ILE A 47 -8.22 13.28 22.64
CA ILE A 47 -9.22 13.54 21.60
C ILE A 47 -10.66 13.57 22.16
N LYS A 48 -10.87 13.06 23.38
CA LYS A 48 -12.17 13.13 24.10
C LYS A 48 -12.80 14.53 24.11
N LYS A 49 -11.97 15.57 24.05
CA LYS A 49 -12.44 16.97 24.01
C LYS A 49 -12.99 17.38 22.65
N ILE A 50 -12.56 16.69 21.60
CA ILE A 50 -12.98 16.95 20.21
C ILE A 50 -14.22 16.12 19.86
N GLU A 51 -14.38 14.91 20.41
CA GLU A 51 -15.55 14.05 20.19
C GLU A 51 -16.87 14.67 20.66
N SER A 52 -16.85 15.51 21.71
CA SER A 52 -18.04 16.21 22.19
C SER A 52 -18.44 17.40 21.30
N GLU A 53 -17.58 17.83 20.40
CA GLU A 53 -17.81 18.97 19.51
C GLU A 53 -18.03 18.57 18.05
N ILE A 54 -17.74 17.30 17.68
CA ILE A 54 -17.84 16.80 16.31
C ILE A 54 -18.64 15.49 16.31
N ASP A 55 -19.90 15.57 15.89
CA ASP A 55 -20.78 14.43 15.61
C ASP A 55 -20.32 13.59 14.39
N GLN A 56 -19.02 13.45 14.16
CA GLN A 56 -18.48 12.90 12.93
C GLN A 56 -17.73 11.58 13.16
N VAL A 57 -17.90 10.66 12.22
CA VAL A 57 -17.20 9.36 12.21
C VAL A 57 -15.70 9.58 12.01
N ILE A 58 -14.90 9.27 13.04
CA ILE A 58 -13.45 9.27 12.93
C ILE A 58 -13.03 7.93 12.29
N LEU A 59 -12.35 8.00 11.15
CA LEU A 59 -11.69 6.84 10.54
C LEU A 59 -10.18 6.93 10.76
N PRO A 60 -9.52 5.80 11.06
CA PRO A 60 -8.06 5.73 10.92
C PRO A 60 -7.63 6.14 9.51
N THR A 61 -6.54 6.91 9.41
CA THR A 61 -6.01 7.38 8.11
C THR A 61 -5.95 6.27 7.04
N PRO A 62 -5.44 5.06 7.32
CA PRO A 62 -5.39 4.01 6.31
C PRO A 62 -6.77 3.54 5.85
N ASN A 63 -7.76 3.53 6.72
CA ASN A 63 -9.14 3.17 6.35
C ASN A 63 -9.78 4.26 5.48
N ALA A 64 -9.49 5.52 5.76
CA ALA A 64 -9.92 6.64 4.93
C ALA A 64 -9.28 6.54 3.53
N VAL A 65 -7.99 6.26 3.44
CA VAL A 65 -7.29 6.05 2.15
C VAL A 65 -7.89 4.88 1.38
N LEU A 66 -8.20 3.75 2.04
CA LEU A 66 -8.84 2.61 1.39
C LEU A 66 -10.23 2.98 0.85
N LYS A 67 -11.02 3.78 1.59
CA LYS A 67 -12.31 4.30 1.12
C LYS A 67 -12.17 5.21 -0.08
N ALA A 68 -11.17 6.09 -0.09
CA ALA A 68 -10.85 6.93 -1.23
C ALA A 68 -10.48 6.10 -2.47
N ALA A 69 -9.64 5.07 -2.28
CA ALA A 69 -9.24 4.15 -3.35
C ALA A 69 -10.45 3.39 -3.93
N GLN A 70 -11.36 2.90 -3.07
CA GLN A 70 -12.59 2.25 -3.52
C GLN A 70 -13.45 3.21 -4.35
N LEU A 71 -13.70 4.42 -3.85
CA LEU A 71 -14.51 5.41 -4.55
C LEU A 71 -13.89 5.82 -5.90
N LEU A 72 -12.56 5.98 -5.95
CA LEU A 72 -11.84 6.25 -7.20
C LEU A 72 -11.98 5.11 -8.21
N SER A 73 -11.92 3.86 -7.75
CA SER A 73 -12.03 2.68 -8.59
C SER A 73 -13.45 2.49 -9.14
N GLU A 74 -14.43 2.51 -8.25
CA GLU A 74 -15.83 2.17 -8.58
C GLU A 74 -16.60 3.33 -9.22
N GLY A 75 -16.24 4.58 -8.87
CA GLY A 75 -17.05 5.75 -9.21
C GLY A 75 -18.25 5.91 -8.28
N TYR A 76 -19.13 6.83 -8.62
CA TYR A 76 -20.36 7.05 -7.86
C TYR A 76 -21.47 7.65 -8.74
N LEU A 77 -22.67 7.06 -8.74
CA LEU A 77 -23.78 7.43 -9.61
C LEU A 77 -23.35 7.45 -11.09
N ASP A 78 -23.55 8.56 -11.78
CA ASP A 78 -23.20 8.73 -13.20
C ASP A 78 -21.72 9.12 -13.40
N GLU A 79 -20.95 9.33 -12.34
CA GLU A 79 -19.52 9.65 -12.43
C GLU A 79 -18.70 8.36 -12.41
N ALA A 80 -18.18 7.97 -13.58
CA ALA A 80 -17.38 6.75 -13.72
C ALA A 80 -16.11 6.79 -12.88
N GLY A 81 -15.73 5.64 -12.29
CA GLY A 81 -14.44 5.45 -11.63
C GLY A 81 -13.29 5.22 -12.61
N LEU A 82 -12.13 4.95 -12.07
CA LEU A 82 -10.90 4.65 -12.82
C LEU A 82 -10.77 3.15 -13.17
N GLY A 83 -11.68 2.29 -12.66
CA GLY A 83 -11.51 0.84 -12.72
C GLY A 83 -10.50 0.32 -11.70
N ASP A 84 -10.00 -0.90 -11.93
CA ASP A 84 -9.04 -1.54 -11.03
C ASP A 84 -7.78 -0.69 -10.86
N LEU A 85 -7.39 -0.49 -9.62
CA LEU A 85 -6.23 0.33 -9.27
C LEU A 85 -5.41 -0.24 -8.11
N MET A 86 -4.14 0.18 -8.08
CA MET A 86 -3.24 0.02 -6.94
C MET A 86 -2.83 1.40 -6.43
N LEU A 87 -2.65 1.52 -5.11
CA LEU A 87 -2.17 2.74 -4.47
C LEU A 87 -1.06 2.38 -3.49
N ILE A 88 -0.03 3.21 -3.44
CA ILE A 88 1.14 3.04 -2.57
C ILE A 88 1.33 4.32 -1.77
N ASP A 89 1.42 4.16 -0.44
CA ASP A 89 1.73 5.25 0.50
C ASP A 89 3.02 4.91 1.26
N ILE A 90 4.06 5.71 1.04
CA ILE A 90 5.35 5.52 1.71
C ILE A 90 5.51 6.57 2.80
N GLY A 91 5.44 6.11 4.04
CA GLY A 91 5.67 6.92 5.23
C GLY A 91 7.07 6.83 5.79
N GLY A 92 7.30 7.54 6.90
CA GLY A 92 8.56 7.47 7.64
C GLY A 92 8.76 6.14 8.38
N ALA A 93 7.68 5.49 8.80
CA ALA A 93 7.69 4.27 9.60
C ALA A 93 7.18 3.05 8.83
N THR A 94 6.22 3.21 7.92
CA THR A 94 5.53 2.12 7.22
C THR A 94 5.39 2.41 5.74
N THR A 95 5.21 1.35 4.96
CA THR A 95 4.74 1.41 3.58
C THR A 95 3.44 0.66 3.46
N ASP A 96 2.41 1.35 3.00
CA ASP A 96 1.09 0.80 2.80
C ASP A 96 0.83 0.56 1.31
N VAL A 97 0.26 -0.60 0.99
CA VAL A 97 -0.19 -0.93 -0.37
C VAL A 97 -1.66 -1.25 -0.35
N TYR A 98 -2.39 -0.62 -1.25
CA TYR A 98 -3.82 -0.82 -1.44
C TYR A 98 -4.08 -1.34 -2.86
N SER A 99 -5.02 -2.25 -3.01
CA SER A 99 -5.52 -2.67 -4.31
C SER A 99 -7.03 -2.78 -4.32
N VAL A 100 -7.66 -2.25 -5.35
CA VAL A 100 -9.09 -2.38 -5.60
C VAL A 100 -9.27 -3.09 -6.93
N GLY A 101 -9.98 -4.20 -6.91
CA GLY A 101 -10.19 -5.12 -8.02
C GLY A 101 -10.28 -6.56 -7.52
N TRP A 102 -10.89 -7.46 -8.27
CA TRP A 102 -11.08 -8.84 -7.84
C TRP A 102 -9.82 -9.69 -7.90
N GLY A 103 -8.95 -9.44 -8.88
CA GLY A 103 -7.67 -10.14 -9.03
C GLY A 103 -7.80 -11.64 -9.29
N TYR A 104 -8.85 -12.04 -10.03
CA TYR A 104 -9.02 -13.43 -10.48
C TYR A 104 -7.95 -13.86 -11.49
N PRO A 105 -7.73 -15.18 -11.66
CA PRO A 105 -6.94 -15.68 -12.77
C PRO A 105 -7.45 -15.17 -14.11
N SER A 106 -6.56 -14.65 -14.95
CA SER A 106 -6.89 -14.13 -16.29
C SER A 106 -6.75 -15.19 -17.39
N LYS A 107 -6.18 -16.37 -17.07
CA LYS A 107 -5.93 -17.46 -18.02
C LYS A 107 -6.59 -18.75 -17.57
N THR A 108 -7.00 -19.56 -18.55
CA THR A 108 -7.73 -20.84 -18.32
C THR A 108 -6.86 -21.96 -17.74
N ASP A 109 -5.55 -21.87 -17.89
CA ASP A 109 -4.55 -22.79 -17.34
C ASP A 109 -4.06 -22.41 -15.92
N VAL A 110 -4.67 -21.37 -15.32
CA VAL A 110 -4.39 -20.90 -13.96
C VAL A 110 -5.55 -21.25 -13.04
N VAL A 111 -5.27 -21.94 -11.96
CA VAL A 111 -6.23 -22.34 -10.91
C VAL A 111 -6.00 -21.53 -9.64
N LEU A 112 -7.05 -20.91 -9.11
CA LEU A 112 -6.98 -20.20 -7.83
C LEU A 112 -6.79 -21.20 -6.69
N LYS A 113 -5.75 -20.98 -5.87
CA LYS A 113 -5.40 -21.76 -4.67
C LYS A 113 -5.58 -20.90 -3.42
N GLY A 114 -6.26 -21.46 -2.42
CA GLY A 114 -6.50 -20.77 -1.15
C GLY A 114 -7.78 -19.94 -1.16
N LEU A 115 -7.85 -19.01 -0.22
CA LEU A 115 -9.01 -18.14 -0.05
C LEU A 115 -8.95 -16.98 -1.05
N GLN A 116 -10.13 -16.59 -1.54
CA GLN A 116 -10.25 -15.40 -2.35
C GLN A 116 -9.95 -14.16 -1.50
N GLU A 117 -9.12 -13.30 -2.05
CA GLU A 117 -8.80 -12.00 -1.47
C GLU A 117 -9.97 -11.01 -1.60
N PRO A 118 -10.12 -10.06 -0.66
CA PRO A 118 -11.20 -9.06 -0.73
C PRO A 118 -11.03 -8.13 -1.94
N PHE A 119 -12.14 -7.61 -2.47
CA PHE A 119 -12.16 -6.66 -3.59
C PHE A 119 -11.27 -5.43 -3.31
N ALA A 120 -11.42 -4.83 -2.13
CA ALA A 120 -10.52 -3.79 -1.63
C ALA A 120 -9.63 -4.39 -0.55
N LYS A 121 -8.33 -4.44 -0.82
CA LYS A 121 -7.30 -5.01 0.06
C LYS A 121 -6.30 -3.94 0.45
N ARG A 122 -5.85 -3.97 1.70
CA ARG A 122 -4.70 -3.21 2.21
C ARG A 122 -3.72 -4.16 2.89
N THR A 123 -2.45 -3.94 2.64
CA THR A 123 -1.34 -4.47 3.46
C THR A 123 -0.53 -3.31 4.01
N VAL A 124 0.08 -3.51 5.17
CA VAL A 124 0.97 -2.54 5.80
C VAL A 124 2.26 -3.24 6.18
N GLU A 125 3.37 -2.67 5.72
CA GLU A 125 4.70 -3.16 6.01
C GLU A 125 5.32 -2.27 7.08
N GLY A 126 5.30 -2.75 8.33
CA GLY A 126 5.81 -2.02 9.50
C GLY A 126 7.34 -1.97 9.56
N ASP A 127 8.00 -2.83 8.79
CA ASP A 127 9.45 -2.92 8.66
C ASP A 127 10.02 -2.10 7.48
N LEU A 128 9.14 -1.49 6.67
CA LEU A 128 9.54 -0.74 5.47
C LEU A 128 9.11 0.72 5.57
N GLY A 129 10.02 1.59 5.94
CA GLY A 129 9.75 3.02 6.05
C GLY A 129 11.01 3.86 5.88
N MET A 130 10.83 5.10 5.43
CA MET A 130 11.92 5.99 5.01
C MET A 130 12.80 6.49 6.15
N ARG A 131 12.35 6.38 7.42
CA ARG A 131 13.05 6.92 8.60
C ARG A 131 13.07 5.90 9.74
N TYR A 132 12.00 5.78 10.51
CA TYR A 132 11.94 4.89 11.68
C TYR A 132 12.26 3.42 11.34
N SER A 133 11.87 2.96 10.16
CA SER A 133 12.07 1.58 9.68
C SER A 133 13.14 1.48 8.58
N ALA A 134 14.04 2.46 8.45
CA ALA A 134 15.11 2.45 7.43
C ALA A 134 16.05 1.24 7.56
N GLU A 135 16.26 0.74 8.79
CA GLU A 135 17.04 -0.48 9.05
C GLU A 135 16.34 -1.74 8.50
N GLY A 136 15.00 -1.81 8.59
CA GLY A 136 14.23 -2.91 8.00
C GLY A 136 14.31 -2.90 6.47
N VAL A 137 14.36 -1.72 5.86
CA VAL A 137 14.62 -1.59 4.42
C VAL A 137 16.01 -2.13 4.07
N LEU A 138 17.05 -1.78 4.82
CA LEU A 138 18.39 -2.33 4.65
C LEU A 138 18.39 -3.87 4.79
N GLN A 139 17.74 -4.41 5.82
CA GLN A 139 17.65 -5.86 6.04
C GLN A 139 16.93 -6.61 4.91
N SER A 140 16.08 -5.92 4.15
CA SER A 140 15.42 -6.49 2.99
C SER A 140 16.29 -6.53 1.73
N MET A 141 17.45 -5.86 1.75
CA MET A 141 18.41 -5.87 0.65
C MET A 141 19.27 -7.15 0.68
N SER A 142 19.56 -7.68 -0.51
CA SER A 142 20.51 -8.78 -0.66
C SER A 142 21.96 -8.28 -0.50
N ASN A 143 22.87 -9.17 -0.10
CA ASN A 143 24.30 -8.85 -0.05
C ASN A 143 24.84 -8.34 -1.40
N ARG A 144 24.25 -8.80 -2.52
CA ARG A 144 24.63 -8.35 -3.87
C ARG A 144 24.23 -6.89 -4.11
N GLU A 145 23.04 -6.48 -3.68
CA GLU A 145 22.58 -5.09 -3.78
C GLU A 145 23.47 -4.18 -2.92
N ILE A 146 23.73 -4.56 -1.66
CA ILE A 146 24.60 -3.80 -0.76
C ILE A 146 25.99 -3.61 -1.37
N TYR A 147 26.61 -4.68 -1.87
CA TYR A 147 27.91 -4.63 -2.51
C TYR A 147 27.92 -3.76 -3.77
N GLN A 148 26.84 -3.76 -4.56
CA GLN A 148 26.72 -2.90 -5.73
C GLN A 148 26.72 -1.42 -5.33
N TYR A 149 25.93 -1.03 -4.33
CA TYR A 149 25.90 0.35 -3.82
C TYR A 149 27.26 0.79 -3.27
N GLN A 150 27.96 -0.10 -2.56
CA GLN A 150 29.32 0.19 -2.09
C GLN A 150 30.29 0.47 -3.24
N LYS A 151 30.20 -0.26 -4.36
CA LYS A 151 31.00 0.02 -5.56
C LYS A 151 30.66 1.37 -6.20
N GLU A 152 29.43 1.81 -6.10
CA GLU A 152 28.95 3.11 -6.56
C GLU A 152 29.31 4.24 -5.57
N GLY A 153 30.03 3.92 -4.49
CA GLY A 153 30.47 4.89 -3.48
C GLY A 153 29.37 5.25 -2.47
N ILE A 154 28.31 4.44 -2.39
CA ILE A 154 27.22 4.62 -1.43
C ILE A 154 27.36 3.60 -0.31
N ASP A 155 27.68 4.06 0.90
CA ASP A 155 27.62 3.25 2.13
C ASP A 155 26.18 3.18 2.59
N ILE A 156 25.45 2.17 2.08
CA ILE A 156 24.00 2.04 2.30
C ILE A 156 23.67 1.71 3.77
N GLU A 157 24.60 1.09 4.50
CA GLU A 157 24.47 0.79 5.94
C GLU A 157 24.53 2.06 6.77
N TYR A 158 25.53 2.91 6.51
CA TYR A 158 25.63 4.24 7.12
C TYR A 158 24.41 5.11 6.79
N GLU A 159 23.94 5.07 5.54
CA GLU A 159 22.79 5.86 5.10
C GLU A 159 21.47 5.40 5.76
N ALA A 160 21.31 4.10 6.05
CA ALA A 160 20.19 3.59 6.81
C ALA A 160 20.22 4.09 8.26
N GLN A 161 21.38 3.99 8.92
CA GLN A 161 21.57 4.48 10.28
C GLN A 161 21.32 5.99 10.38
N LYS A 162 21.88 6.80 9.49
CA LYS A 162 21.68 8.26 9.39
C LYS A 162 20.20 8.64 9.37
N ARG A 163 19.38 7.90 8.57
CA ARG A 163 17.95 8.16 8.43
C ARG A 163 17.15 7.75 9.65
N ARG A 164 17.53 6.65 10.29
CA ARG A 164 16.89 6.17 11.52
C ARG A 164 17.18 7.09 12.72
N GLU A 165 18.41 7.58 12.85
CA GLU A 165 18.81 8.47 13.95
C GLU A 165 18.26 9.89 13.78
N ASN A 166 18.08 10.33 12.54
CA ASN A 166 17.52 11.65 12.24
C ASN A 166 16.22 11.53 11.45
N VAL A 167 15.11 11.34 12.15
CA VAL A 167 13.79 11.16 11.52
C VAL A 167 13.27 12.41 10.82
N GLU A 168 13.76 13.59 11.19
CA GLU A 168 13.45 14.88 10.57
C GLU A 168 14.34 15.18 9.34
N PHE A 169 15.25 14.27 8.99
CA PHE A 169 16.14 14.43 7.86
C PHE A 169 15.38 14.62 6.56
N ILE A 170 15.71 15.68 5.83
CA ILE A 170 15.17 15.99 4.48
C ILE A 170 16.34 16.02 3.50
N ALA A 171 16.25 15.21 2.44
CA ALA A 171 17.22 15.20 1.36
C ALA A 171 17.14 16.53 0.57
N THR A 172 18.23 17.27 0.51
CA THR A 172 18.31 18.57 -0.16
C THR A 172 19.35 18.64 -1.27
N ASN A 173 20.25 17.67 -1.33
CA ASN A 173 21.26 17.55 -2.38
C ASN A 173 21.02 16.29 -3.22
N ASP A 174 21.60 16.25 -4.42
CA ASP A 174 21.39 15.17 -5.40
C ASP A 174 21.74 13.79 -4.84
N ARG A 175 22.81 13.69 -4.04
CA ARG A 175 23.22 12.41 -3.42
C ARG A 175 22.18 11.90 -2.42
N ASP A 176 21.71 12.74 -1.52
CA ASP A 176 20.71 12.36 -0.54
C ASP A 176 19.37 12.02 -1.21
N ILE A 177 19.00 12.75 -2.27
CA ILE A 177 17.83 12.46 -3.12
C ILE A 177 17.96 11.09 -3.78
N GLU A 178 19.15 10.78 -4.32
CA GLU A 178 19.40 9.44 -4.91
C GLU A 178 19.24 8.33 -3.88
N VAL A 179 19.87 8.51 -2.71
CA VAL A 179 19.79 7.52 -1.62
C VAL A 179 18.34 7.38 -1.12
N ASP A 180 17.59 8.46 -0.92
CA ASP A 180 16.17 8.40 -0.57
C ASP A 180 15.37 7.63 -1.64
N ALA A 181 15.68 7.82 -2.92
CA ALA A 181 15.04 7.07 -4.00
C ALA A 181 15.39 5.58 -3.97
N ILE A 182 16.63 5.20 -3.63
CA ILE A 182 17.03 3.79 -3.43
C ILE A 182 16.18 3.14 -2.34
N PHE A 183 16.07 3.78 -1.17
CA PHE A 183 15.24 3.27 -0.07
C PHE A 183 13.77 3.17 -0.46
N ALA A 184 13.22 4.21 -1.10
CA ALA A 184 11.83 4.23 -1.54
C ALA A 184 11.53 3.15 -2.59
N LYS A 185 12.41 2.95 -3.58
CA LYS A 185 12.29 1.86 -4.57
C LYS A 185 12.28 0.49 -3.88
N LYS A 186 13.12 0.31 -2.87
CA LYS A 186 13.16 -0.95 -2.10
C LYS A 186 11.89 -1.15 -1.29
N CYS A 187 11.40 -0.12 -0.59
CA CYS A 187 10.11 -0.16 0.11
C CYS A 187 8.98 -0.60 -0.83
N VAL A 188 8.85 0.05 -1.99
CA VAL A 188 7.82 -0.28 -2.99
C VAL A 188 7.96 -1.70 -3.48
N SER A 189 9.16 -2.10 -3.92
CA SER A 189 9.38 -3.42 -4.50
C SER A 189 9.03 -4.55 -3.54
N VAL A 190 9.45 -4.43 -2.27
CA VAL A 190 9.20 -5.47 -1.25
C VAL A 190 7.74 -5.44 -0.80
N ALA A 191 7.17 -4.26 -0.54
CA ALA A 191 5.78 -4.14 -0.12
C ALA A 191 4.81 -4.68 -1.18
N VAL A 192 5.05 -4.38 -2.45
CA VAL A 192 4.24 -4.89 -3.56
C VAL A 192 4.41 -6.39 -3.72
N SER A 193 5.63 -6.93 -3.61
CA SER A 193 5.86 -8.38 -3.62
C SER A 193 5.02 -9.13 -2.57
N ARG A 194 4.91 -8.56 -1.37
CA ARG A 194 4.11 -9.13 -0.27
C ARG A 194 2.60 -8.93 -0.45
N HIS A 195 2.20 -7.97 -1.28
CA HIS A 195 0.79 -7.61 -1.51
C HIS A 195 0.15 -8.39 -2.66
N VAL A 196 0.87 -8.55 -3.77
CA VAL A 196 0.36 -9.19 -4.99
C VAL A 196 0.27 -10.70 -4.86
N GLY A 197 -0.44 -11.33 -5.79
CA GLY A 197 -0.44 -12.78 -5.91
C GLY A 197 0.80 -13.33 -6.60
N HIS A 198 0.97 -14.65 -6.47
CA HIS A 198 2.08 -15.39 -7.04
C HIS A 198 1.56 -16.61 -7.79
N LEU A 199 2.27 -16.97 -8.87
CA LEU A 199 2.05 -18.20 -9.60
C LEU A 199 3.03 -19.28 -9.12
N GLU A 200 2.49 -20.46 -8.86
CA GLU A 200 3.26 -21.70 -8.65
C GLU A 200 3.10 -22.58 -9.88
N MET A 201 4.19 -22.98 -10.50
CA MET A 201 4.19 -23.83 -11.67
C MET A 201 4.25 -25.31 -11.27
N VAL A 202 3.30 -26.10 -11.74
CA VAL A 202 3.23 -27.55 -11.47
C VAL A 202 3.22 -28.32 -12.79
N TYR A 203 4.16 -29.23 -12.94
CA TYR A 203 4.24 -30.11 -14.11
C TYR A 203 3.37 -31.34 -13.91
N THR A 204 2.47 -31.58 -14.85
CA THR A 204 1.61 -32.77 -14.89
C THR A 204 1.84 -33.57 -16.17
N PRO A 205 1.43 -34.85 -16.24
CA PRO A 205 1.51 -35.60 -17.48
C PRO A 205 0.74 -34.99 -18.65
N GLN A 206 -0.25 -34.14 -18.37
CA GLN A 206 -1.09 -33.46 -19.38
C GLN A 206 -0.55 -32.09 -19.77
N GLY A 207 0.54 -31.61 -19.12
CA GLY A 207 1.12 -30.31 -19.37
C GLY A 207 1.39 -29.52 -18.08
N THR A 208 1.77 -28.27 -18.24
CA THR A 208 2.02 -27.34 -17.12
C THR A 208 0.72 -26.68 -16.69
N ILE A 209 0.45 -26.69 -15.39
CA ILE A 209 -0.66 -25.99 -14.76
C ILE A 209 -0.07 -24.96 -13.80
N TYR A 210 -0.70 -23.81 -13.70
CA TYR A 210 -0.32 -22.76 -12.75
C TYR A 210 -1.34 -22.66 -11.63
N PHE A 211 -0.85 -22.54 -10.40
CA PHE A 211 -1.67 -22.21 -9.25
C PHE A 211 -1.42 -20.78 -8.84
N GLN A 212 -2.49 -19.98 -8.79
CA GLN A 212 -2.44 -18.60 -8.30
C GLN A 212 -2.79 -18.58 -6.82
N THR A 213 -1.94 -17.96 -6.01
CA THR A 213 -2.23 -17.61 -4.61
C THR A 213 -2.21 -16.08 -4.50
N GLY A 214 -3.27 -15.48 -3.91
CA GLY A 214 -3.41 -14.02 -3.82
C GLY A 214 -3.99 -13.38 -5.09
N LYS A 215 -3.95 -12.04 -5.16
CA LYS A 215 -4.59 -11.25 -6.23
C LYS A 215 -3.71 -11.16 -7.48
N ASN A 216 -4.31 -11.42 -8.62
CA ASN A 216 -3.72 -11.05 -9.91
C ASN A 216 -3.94 -9.55 -10.15
N LEU A 217 -2.87 -8.77 -10.15
CA LEU A 217 -2.90 -7.33 -10.38
C LEU A 217 -2.18 -6.92 -11.68
N VAL A 218 -1.93 -7.89 -12.56
CA VAL A 218 -1.22 -7.66 -13.84
C VAL A 218 -1.93 -6.64 -14.72
N ASP A 219 -3.26 -6.70 -14.78
CA ASP A 219 -4.08 -5.86 -15.64
C ASP A 219 -4.63 -4.60 -14.94
N VAL A 220 -4.10 -4.26 -13.76
CA VAL A 220 -4.46 -3.03 -13.06
C VAL A 220 -4.15 -1.81 -13.94
N GLY A 221 -5.19 -0.98 -14.19
CA GLY A 221 -5.09 0.15 -15.10
C GLY A 221 -4.38 1.37 -14.54
N HIS A 222 -4.40 1.56 -13.21
CA HIS A 222 -3.88 2.76 -12.57
C HIS A 222 -3.03 2.42 -11.34
N LEU A 223 -1.89 3.10 -11.21
CA LEU A 223 -1.00 3.05 -10.05
C LEU A 223 -0.86 4.45 -9.48
N ILE A 224 -1.34 4.65 -8.25
CA ILE A 224 -1.34 5.95 -7.59
C ILE A 224 -0.30 5.94 -6.49
N GLY A 225 0.59 6.93 -6.48
CA GLY A 225 1.56 7.15 -5.42
C GLY A 225 1.15 8.29 -4.50
N THR A 226 1.36 8.11 -3.20
CA THR A 226 1.22 9.15 -2.18
C THR A 226 2.31 8.99 -1.12
N GLY A 227 2.33 9.86 -0.12
CA GLY A 227 3.39 9.90 0.88
C GLY A 227 4.50 10.88 0.53
N GLY A 228 5.13 11.42 1.57
CA GLY A 228 6.05 12.56 1.45
C GLY A 228 7.18 12.35 0.45
N ILE A 229 7.77 11.15 0.41
CA ILE A 229 8.86 10.83 -0.52
C ILE A 229 8.40 10.81 -1.97
N ILE A 230 7.24 10.23 -2.27
CA ILE A 230 6.73 10.18 -3.66
C ILE A 230 6.36 11.58 -4.13
N ILE A 231 5.65 12.34 -3.28
CA ILE A 231 5.15 13.69 -3.62
C ILE A 231 6.29 14.68 -3.87
N LYS A 232 7.39 14.58 -3.12
CA LYS A 232 8.49 15.56 -3.14
C LYS A 232 9.69 15.13 -3.97
N SER A 233 9.82 13.85 -4.30
CA SER A 233 10.97 13.36 -5.04
C SER A 233 10.87 13.69 -6.54
N PRO A 234 11.93 14.20 -7.16
CA PRO A 234 12.01 14.30 -8.62
C PRO A 234 12.05 12.91 -9.28
N LYS A 235 12.27 11.84 -8.51
CA LYS A 235 12.35 10.44 -8.96
C LYS A 235 11.06 9.64 -8.69
N ALA A 236 9.94 10.31 -8.46
CA ALA A 236 8.66 9.66 -8.15
C ALA A 236 8.25 8.58 -9.17
N SER A 237 8.47 8.83 -10.45
CA SER A 237 8.21 7.86 -11.53
C SER A 237 9.06 6.60 -11.39
N GLU A 238 10.36 6.72 -11.14
CA GLU A 238 11.26 5.58 -10.92
C GLU A 238 10.89 4.78 -9.67
N ILE A 239 10.46 5.49 -8.61
CA ILE A 239 10.01 4.86 -7.37
C ILE A 239 8.76 4.02 -7.63
N LEU A 240 7.76 4.58 -8.31
CA LEU A 240 6.51 3.87 -8.63
C LEU A 240 6.72 2.73 -9.62
N LEU A 241 7.67 2.88 -10.56
CA LEU A 241 8.00 1.82 -11.51
C LEU A 241 8.49 0.53 -10.81
N SER A 242 9.03 0.64 -9.60
CA SER A 242 9.44 -0.52 -8.79
C SER A 242 8.26 -1.39 -8.31
N ALA A 243 7.02 -0.91 -8.46
CA ALA A 243 5.80 -1.69 -8.22
C ALA A 243 5.42 -2.59 -9.39
N CYS A 244 5.90 -2.27 -10.59
CA CYS A 244 5.51 -2.92 -11.82
C CYS A 244 6.25 -4.25 -12.03
N TYR A 245 5.91 -4.93 -13.13
CA TYR A 245 6.48 -6.21 -13.51
C TYR A 245 8.00 -6.24 -13.40
N ASP A 246 8.51 -7.24 -12.70
CA ASP A 246 9.95 -7.49 -12.51
C ASP A 246 10.38 -8.77 -13.24
N ARG A 247 11.31 -8.63 -14.19
CA ARG A 247 11.86 -9.77 -14.95
C ARG A 247 12.60 -10.79 -14.08
N ASN A 248 13.09 -10.37 -12.91
CA ASN A 248 13.75 -11.28 -11.95
C ASN A 248 12.74 -12.10 -11.15
N ASN A 249 11.49 -11.65 -11.06
CA ASN A 249 10.40 -12.29 -10.34
C ASN A 249 9.15 -12.46 -11.24
N PRO A 250 9.24 -13.18 -12.37
CA PRO A 250 8.20 -13.23 -13.39
C PRO A 250 6.91 -13.92 -12.96
N LEU A 251 6.93 -14.62 -11.83
CA LEU A 251 5.77 -15.29 -11.25
C LEU A 251 4.98 -14.44 -10.25
N GLU A 252 5.47 -13.24 -9.93
CA GLU A 252 4.71 -12.25 -9.17
C GLU A 252 3.71 -11.53 -10.09
N LEU A 253 2.46 -11.43 -9.63
CA LEU A 253 1.36 -10.88 -10.44
C LEU A 253 1.24 -9.36 -10.24
N ARG A 254 2.34 -8.65 -10.53
CA ARG A 254 2.47 -7.20 -10.43
C ARG A 254 1.84 -6.49 -11.64
N PRO A 255 1.41 -5.22 -11.49
CA PRO A 255 0.95 -4.40 -12.61
C PRO A 255 1.94 -4.42 -13.79
N ALA A 256 1.45 -4.69 -15.00
CA ALA A 256 2.32 -4.76 -16.17
C ALA A 256 2.66 -3.37 -16.73
N SER A 257 1.65 -2.52 -16.94
CA SER A 257 1.81 -1.20 -17.55
C SER A 257 0.69 -0.23 -17.11
N PRO A 258 0.59 0.08 -15.80
CA PRO A 258 -0.46 0.96 -15.31
C PRO A 258 -0.17 2.42 -15.67
N VAL A 259 -1.20 3.24 -15.79
CA VAL A 259 -1.08 4.69 -15.80
C VAL A 259 -0.62 5.15 -14.41
N MET A 260 0.55 5.76 -14.32
CA MET A 260 1.10 6.24 -13.04
C MET A 260 0.56 7.63 -12.71
N MET A 261 0.11 7.79 -11.47
CA MET A 261 -0.49 9.03 -10.97
C MET A 261 0.08 9.37 -9.59
N ILE A 262 0.03 10.65 -9.22
CA ILE A 262 0.47 11.12 -7.90
C ILE A 262 -0.62 11.98 -7.25
N ASP A 263 -0.83 11.76 -5.96
CA ASP A 263 -1.61 12.60 -5.05
C ASP A 263 -0.73 13.76 -4.53
N TYR A 264 -0.45 14.76 -5.38
CA TYR A 264 0.43 15.88 -5.02
C TYR A 264 -0.06 16.72 -3.85
N ASP A 265 -1.36 16.77 -3.63
CA ASP A 265 -1.96 17.58 -2.57
C ASP A 265 -2.15 16.80 -1.25
N TYR A 266 -1.77 15.51 -1.24
CA TYR A 266 -1.90 14.62 -0.08
C TYR A 266 -3.32 14.56 0.48
N ILE A 267 -4.32 14.48 -0.41
CA ILE A 267 -5.74 14.62 -0.06
C ILE A 267 -6.49 13.31 0.15
N LEU A 268 -5.91 12.16 -0.21
CA LEU A 268 -6.63 10.88 -0.23
C LEU A 268 -7.33 10.55 1.10
N SER A 269 -6.66 10.75 2.23
CA SER A 269 -7.27 10.48 3.54
C SER A 269 -8.43 11.42 3.85
N ALA A 270 -8.30 12.71 3.52
CA ALA A 270 -9.37 13.69 3.70
C ALA A 270 -10.56 13.38 2.78
N MET A 271 -10.29 12.99 1.54
CA MET A 271 -11.35 12.62 0.58
C MET A 271 -12.03 11.31 0.95
N GLY A 272 -11.31 10.37 1.56
CA GLY A 272 -11.91 9.17 2.12
C GLY A 272 -12.88 9.45 3.28
N LEU A 273 -12.58 10.43 4.11
CA LEU A 273 -13.52 10.90 5.14
C LEU A 273 -14.71 11.63 4.50
N LEU A 274 -14.45 12.55 3.56
CA LEU A 274 -15.51 13.30 2.86
C LEU A 274 -16.45 12.34 2.11
N SER A 275 -15.93 11.23 1.59
CA SER A 275 -16.74 10.25 0.85
C SER A 275 -17.87 9.60 1.65
N LEU A 276 -17.81 9.67 2.97
CA LEU A 276 -18.87 9.15 3.86
C LEU A 276 -20.13 10.03 3.83
N TYR A 277 -20.00 11.29 3.47
CA TYR A 277 -21.07 12.29 3.48
C TYR A 277 -21.39 12.81 2.08
N GLU A 278 -20.35 13.08 1.29
CA GLU A 278 -20.43 13.71 -0.02
C GLU A 278 -19.57 12.95 -1.06
N PRO A 279 -19.93 11.69 -1.38
CA PRO A 279 -19.09 10.82 -2.22
C PRO A 279 -18.84 11.38 -3.61
N LEU A 280 -19.85 12.01 -4.24
CA LEU A 280 -19.69 12.61 -5.56
C LEU A 280 -18.71 13.78 -5.56
N VAL A 281 -18.77 14.62 -4.53
CA VAL A 281 -17.85 15.76 -4.37
C VAL A 281 -16.42 15.24 -4.15
N ALA A 282 -16.25 14.29 -3.25
CA ALA A 282 -14.95 13.66 -2.98
C ALA A 282 -14.34 13.05 -4.26
N LEU A 283 -15.12 12.28 -5.03
CA LEU A 283 -14.69 11.68 -6.28
C LEU A 283 -14.21 12.72 -7.29
N ARG A 284 -14.99 13.77 -7.51
CA ARG A 284 -14.66 14.82 -8.47
C ARG A 284 -13.42 15.60 -8.06
N ILE A 285 -13.24 15.87 -6.76
CA ILE A 285 -12.02 16.52 -6.24
C ILE A 285 -10.82 15.62 -6.51
N MET A 286 -10.88 14.33 -6.16
CA MET A 286 -9.78 13.39 -6.38
C MET A 286 -9.41 13.28 -7.86
N LYS A 287 -10.36 13.09 -8.75
CA LYS A 287 -10.12 13.02 -10.21
C LYS A 287 -9.49 14.31 -10.77
N LYS A 288 -9.81 15.47 -10.19
CA LYS A 288 -9.22 16.75 -10.60
C LYS A 288 -7.81 16.96 -10.06
N ARG A 289 -7.50 16.46 -8.86
CA ARG A 289 -6.28 16.80 -8.11
C ARG A 289 -5.20 15.73 -8.22
N ILE A 290 -5.54 14.47 -8.35
CA ILE A 290 -4.59 13.38 -8.62
C ILE A 290 -4.16 13.49 -10.08
N LYS A 291 -2.84 13.57 -10.32
CA LYS A 291 -2.29 13.88 -11.64
C LYS A 291 -1.52 12.70 -12.21
N VAL A 292 -1.70 12.49 -13.51
CA VAL A 292 -0.86 11.56 -14.28
C VAL A 292 0.57 12.10 -14.33
N ILE A 293 1.54 11.22 -14.17
CA ILE A 293 2.95 11.55 -14.40
C ILE A 293 3.15 11.60 -15.90
N GLU A 294 3.47 12.78 -16.45
CA GLU A 294 3.76 12.95 -17.86
C GLU A 294 5.10 12.26 -18.21
N GLU A 295 5.10 11.40 -19.23
CA GLU A 295 6.32 10.72 -19.74
C GLU A 295 7.43 11.68 -20.20
N GLY A 296 7.11 12.94 -20.40
CA GLY A 296 8.07 14.00 -20.79
C GLY A 296 9.15 14.29 -19.75
N ALA A 297 8.90 14.00 -18.46
CA ALA A 297 9.91 14.12 -17.40
C ALA A 297 11.00 13.03 -17.46
N MET A 298 10.76 11.94 -18.20
CA MET A 298 11.74 10.85 -18.37
C MET A 298 12.82 11.15 -19.41
N LYS A 299 12.61 12.09 -20.34
CA LYS A 299 13.53 12.34 -21.47
C LYS A 299 14.61 13.38 -21.24
N THR A 300 14.58 14.11 -20.14
CA THR A 300 15.54 15.19 -19.91
C THR A 300 16.83 14.74 -19.22
N ASN A 301 16.91 13.54 -18.67
CA ASN A 301 18.11 13.05 -17.96
C ASN A 301 18.80 11.83 -18.62
N ALA A 302 18.45 11.49 -19.87
CA ALA A 302 19.10 10.38 -20.58
C ALA A 302 20.15 10.84 -21.60
N ILE A 303 20.43 12.14 -21.72
CA ILE A 303 21.47 12.70 -22.58
C ILE A 303 22.14 13.86 -21.83
N ALA A 304 23.10 13.56 -21.00
CA ALA A 304 24.27 14.42 -20.70
C ALA A 304 25.38 13.54 -20.11
#